data_f911c398b5ea2e3b53a075f05e4ea7a1
#
_entry.id   f911c398b5ea2e3b53a075f05e4ea7a1
#
_cell.length_a   1.000
_cell.length_b   1.000
_cell.length_c   1.000
_cell.angle_alpha   90.00
_cell.angle_beta   90.00
_cell.angle_gamma   90.00
#
_symmetry.space_group_name_H-M   'P 1'
#
loop_
_entity.id
_entity.type
_entity.pdbx_description
1 polymer ?
#
loop_
_entity_poly.entity_id
_entity_poly.type
_entity_poly.pdbx_seq_one_letter_code
_entity_poly.pdbx_strand_id
1 'polypeptide(L)'
;MYYPHFGLKEPPFKITPNTDFFFSGGNRGAILDALVYAITNGEGIIKVVGEVGSGKTMLCRMLQTILPERIESIYLANPSVAPEDVLYAIAFELQLKLPKNADRLRVMQELQTHLLNRYAEGRQVVIFVEEAQGMPLATLEEIRLLSNLETKQDKLLQIVLFGQPELDDNLNQEHIRQLRERITHRFNLGPLQTKDVGEYLIFRLRAAGYHGPHLFTESAIKKLSHAAEGLVRRVNILADKALLAAFAENVYQVTPKHVAAAIHDSEFGAKPKWYQSGSYRKNVLWVILLIVMLGVGFLAATMVNKQPQSLSVAGLGGQPANKSTVNTVQHQSAKAVPVAAVTADAKQAFVNQRLEVTRKLLLTAKPETVSLQIQSVPAGQLPDGQPQDELLKTELEKLSQQLEMDNIYLYRMHQNGGVYTVILYGVYEQRADAMKAMRDLPEQIKNNRPYLRTLAGVKKDIEQAQ
;
A
#
# COMPACT_ATOMS: atom_id res chain seq x y z
N MET A 1 -15.39 -22.66 -17.81
CA MET A 1 -16.83 -22.51 -17.96
C MET A 1 -17.21 -21.85 -19.29
N TYR A 2 -16.69 -20.70 -19.67
CA TYR A 2 -16.96 -19.99 -20.92
C TYR A 2 -16.02 -20.37 -22.11
N TYR A 3 -14.96 -21.15 -21.88
CA TYR A 3 -13.94 -21.44 -22.89
C TYR A 3 -14.48 -22.11 -24.15
N PRO A 4 -15.31 -23.17 -24.05
CA PRO A 4 -15.88 -23.82 -25.24
C PRO A 4 -16.78 -22.88 -26.05
N HIS A 5 -17.49 -21.96 -25.41
CA HIS A 5 -18.37 -20.99 -26.06
C HIS A 5 -17.59 -20.09 -27.02
N PHE A 6 -16.40 -19.63 -26.62
CA PHE A 6 -15.52 -18.84 -27.47
C PHE A 6 -14.50 -19.65 -28.27
N GLY A 7 -14.53 -20.97 -28.22
CA GLY A 7 -13.54 -21.82 -28.91
C GLY A 7 -12.14 -21.74 -28.32
N LEU A 8 -12.03 -21.46 -27.03
CA LEU A 8 -10.77 -21.42 -26.29
C LEU A 8 -10.40 -22.80 -25.75
N LYS A 9 -9.13 -23.16 -25.80
CA LYS A 9 -8.59 -24.41 -25.24
C LYS A 9 -8.25 -24.28 -23.76
N GLU A 10 -7.83 -23.09 -23.33
CA GLU A 10 -7.45 -22.79 -21.95
C GLU A 10 -7.79 -21.33 -21.57
N PRO A 11 -7.71 -20.95 -20.27
CA PRO A 11 -7.96 -19.59 -19.82
C PRO A 11 -6.95 -18.58 -20.41
N PRO A 12 -7.40 -17.60 -21.22
CA PRO A 12 -6.49 -16.64 -21.85
C PRO A 12 -5.90 -15.63 -20.89
N PHE A 13 -6.61 -15.30 -19.79
CA PHE A 13 -6.28 -14.18 -18.91
C PHE A 13 -5.88 -14.60 -17.49
N LYS A 14 -5.21 -15.76 -17.35
CA LYS A 14 -4.62 -16.19 -16.07
C LYS A 14 -3.68 -15.11 -15.53
N ILE A 15 -3.77 -14.85 -14.21
CA ILE A 15 -2.90 -13.90 -13.50
C ILE A 15 -1.52 -14.52 -13.23
N THR A 16 -1.47 -15.83 -12.99
CA THR A 16 -0.20 -16.55 -12.77
C THR A 16 0.69 -16.43 -14.02
N PRO A 17 1.94 -15.97 -13.87
CA PRO A 17 2.86 -15.84 -14.98
C PRO A 17 3.12 -17.19 -15.66
N ASN A 18 2.94 -17.23 -16.98
CA ASN A 18 3.31 -18.33 -17.86
C ASN A 18 4.06 -17.76 -19.06
N THR A 19 5.30 -18.18 -19.28
CA THR A 19 6.20 -17.65 -20.31
C THR A 19 5.65 -17.84 -21.73
N ASP A 20 4.83 -18.86 -22.00
CA ASP A 20 4.17 -19.08 -23.30
C ASP A 20 3.22 -17.92 -23.67
N PHE A 21 2.76 -17.17 -22.66
CA PHE A 21 1.91 -16.01 -22.82
C PHE A 21 2.68 -14.69 -22.67
N PHE A 22 3.99 -14.69 -22.89
CA PHE A 22 4.78 -13.47 -22.87
C PHE A 22 4.49 -12.59 -24.08
N PHE A 23 3.97 -11.40 -23.86
CA PHE A 23 3.71 -10.41 -24.90
C PHE A 23 4.89 -9.47 -25.05
N SER A 24 5.53 -9.47 -26.24
CA SER A 24 6.69 -8.64 -26.55
C SER A 24 6.35 -7.20 -26.96
N GLY A 25 5.07 -6.90 -27.22
CA GLY A 25 4.61 -5.56 -27.57
C GLY A 25 4.65 -4.57 -26.40
N GLY A 26 4.33 -3.31 -26.65
CA GLY A 26 4.35 -2.26 -25.63
C GLY A 26 5.73 -2.10 -24.97
N ASN A 27 6.80 -2.16 -25.78
CA ASN A 27 8.21 -2.02 -25.36
C ASN A 27 8.80 -3.19 -24.55
N ARG A 28 8.02 -4.24 -24.26
CA ARG A 28 8.46 -5.35 -23.39
C ARG A 28 9.52 -6.21 -24.00
N GLY A 29 9.43 -6.48 -25.32
CA GLY A 29 10.44 -7.20 -26.08
C GLY A 29 11.77 -6.44 -26.10
N ALA A 30 11.73 -5.16 -26.42
CA ALA A 30 12.94 -4.32 -26.43
C ALA A 30 13.62 -4.24 -25.06
N ILE A 31 12.84 -4.15 -23.97
CA ILE A 31 13.38 -4.20 -22.61
C ILE A 31 13.99 -5.57 -22.32
N LEU A 32 13.35 -6.66 -22.73
CA LEU A 32 13.86 -8.02 -22.56
C LEU A 32 15.21 -8.19 -23.27
N ASP A 33 15.31 -7.78 -24.53
CA ASP A 33 16.54 -7.87 -25.33
C ASP A 33 17.66 -7.02 -24.71
N ALA A 34 17.34 -5.80 -24.27
CA ALA A 34 18.30 -4.94 -23.60
C ALA A 34 18.77 -5.50 -22.24
N LEU A 35 17.89 -6.18 -21.49
CA LEU A 35 18.25 -6.88 -20.26
C LEU A 35 19.16 -8.08 -20.53
N VAL A 36 18.86 -8.89 -21.54
CA VAL A 36 19.74 -9.98 -21.95
C VAL A 36 21.14 -9.45 -22.31
N TYR A 37 21.19 -8.37 -23.10
CA TYR A 37 22.45 -7.72 -23.45
C TYR A 37 23.21 -7.23 -22.20
N ALA A 38 22.57 -6.49 -21.32
CA ALA A 38 23.19 -5.94 -20.10
C ALA A 38 23.67 -7.05 -19.15
N ILE A 39 22.91 -8.16 -19.04
CA ILE A 39 23.28 -9.31 -18.22
C ILE A 39 24.48 -10.05 -18.85
N THR A 40 24.47 -10.28 -20.15
CA THR A 40 25.55 -11.04 -20.83
C THR A 40 26.89 -10.29 -20.85
N ASN A 41 26.85 -8.95 -20.77
CA ASN A 41 28.06 -8.11 -20.68
C ASN A 41 28.62 -7.97 -19.26
N GLY A 42 27.89 -8.41 -18.24
CA GLY A 42 28.41 -8.50 -16.87
C GLY A 42 28.60 -7.18 -16.14
N GLU A 43 27.97 -6.10 -16.56
CA GLU A 43 28.20 -4.76 -16.00
C GLU A 43 27.25 -4.41 -14.85
N GLY A 44 27.81 -4.26 -13.64
CA GLY A 44 27.19 -3.55 -12.52
C GLY A 44 25.86 -4.15 -12.00
N ILE A 45 25.03 -3.26 -11.47
CA ILE A 45 23.69 -3.58 -10.99
C ILE A 45 22.66 -3.05 -11.99
N ILE A 46 21.70 -3.90 -12.34
CA ILE A 46 20.61 -3.56 -13.25
C ILE A 46 19.34 -3.31 -12.42
N LYS A 47 18.56 -2.30 -12.76
CA LYS A 47 17.30 -1.98 -12.12
C LYS A 47 16.15 -1.99 -13.11
N VAL A 48 15.07 -2.69 -12.77
CA VAL A 48 13.81 -2.72 -13.53
C VAL A 48 12.69 -2.25 -12.63
N VAL A 49 12.11 -1.10 -12.95
CA VAL A 49 11.00 -0.51 -12.17
C VAL A 49 9.72 -0.52 -12.97
N GLY A 50 8.61 -0.72 -12.30
CA GLY A 50 7.27 -0.61 -12.89
C GLY A 50 6.19 -0.79 -11.83
N GLU A 51 5.01 -0.29 -12.12
CA GLU A 51 3.84 -0.37 -11.26
C GLU A 51 3.43 -1.82 -10.94
N VAL A 52 2.63 -1.99 -9.88
CA VAL A 52 2.01 -3.28 -9.56
C VAL A 52 1.18 -3.78 -10.74
N GLY A 53 1.49 -4.99 -11.22
CA GLY A 53 0.78 -5.56 -12.36
C GLY A 53 1.25 -5.09 -13.74
N SER A 54 2.38 -4.38 -13.86
CA SER A 54 3.01 -4.02 -15.14
C SER A 54 3.61 -5.22 -15.89
N GLY A 55 3.90 -6.34 -15.19
CA GLY A 55 4.46 -7.56 -15.76
C GLY A 55 5.93 -7.84 -15.42
N LYS A 56 6.48 -7.21 -14.37
CA LYS A 56 7.87 -7.42 -13.90
C LYS A 56 8.21 -8.89 -13.66
N THR A 57 7.37 -9.61 -12.91
CA THR A 57 7.56 -11.04 -12.63
C THR A 57 7.55 -11.89 -13.90
N MET A 58 6.69 -11.54 -14.88
CA MET A 58 6.69 -12.21 -16.18
C MET A 58 8.01 -11.99 -16.92
N LEU A 59 8.51 -10.75 -16.91
CA LEU A 59 9.79 -10.39 -17.53
C LEU A 59 10.96 -11.13 -16.85
N CYS A 60 10.97 -11.19 -15.51
CA CYS A 60 11.96 -11.92 -14.73
C CYS A 60 11.99 -13.41 -15.10
N ARG A 61 10.83 -14.08 -15.14
CA ARG A 61 10.72 -15.50 -15.54
C ARG A 61 11.14 -15.73 -16.99
N MET A 62 10.77 -14.81 -17.87
CA MET A 62 11.19 -14.90 -19.28
C MET A 62 12.70 -14.83 -19.42
N LEU A 63 13.37 -13.91 -18.68
CA LEU A 63 14.84 -13.85 -18.64
C LEU A 63 15.45 -15.18 -18.20
N GLN A 64 14.94 -15.80 -17.13
CA GLN A 64 15.43 -17.10 -16.67
C GLN A 64 15.34 -18.20 -17.74
N THR A 65 14.34 -18.10 -18.63
CA THR A 65 14.13 -19.09 -19.69
C THR A 65 15.06 -18.89 -20.89
N ILE A 66 15.39 -17.61 -21.23
CA ILE A 66 16.11 -17.29 -22.48
C ILE A 66 17.60 -16.99 -22.29
N LEU A 67 18.05 -16.77 -21.04
CA LEU A 67 19.47 -16.55 -20.79
C LEU A 67 20.31 -17.76 -21.21
N PRO A 68 21.52 -17.56 -21.77
CA PRO A 68 22.41 -18.64 -22.14
C PRO A 68 22.76 -19.54 -20.96
N GLU A 69 22.96 -20.85 -21.20
CA GLU A 69 23.30 -21.86 -20.19
C GLU A 69 24.57 -21.52 -19.37
N ARG A 70 25.47 -20.71 -19.94
CA ARG A 70 26.64 -20.20 -19.22
C ARG A 70 26.31 -19.24 -18.09
N ILE A 71 25.05 -18.73 -18.02
CA ILE A 71 24.60 -17.83 -16.98
C ILE A 71 23.79 -18.62 -15.94
N GLU A 72 24.36 -18.78 -14.76
CA GLU A 72 23.70 -19.38 -13.63
C GLU A 72 22.87 -18.33 -12.91
N SER A 73 21.54 -18.45 -12.98
CA SER A 73 20.62 -17.49 -12.36
C SER A 73 20.04 -18.04 -11.08
N ILE A 74 20.05 -17.23 -10.01
CA ILE A 74 19.35 -17.49 -8.77
C ILE A 74 18.29 -16.43 -8.49
N TYR A 75 17.31 -16.81 -7.70
CA TYR A 75 16.10 -16.01 -7.51
C TYR A 75 15.82 -15.78 -6.03
N LEU A 76 15.89 -14.53 -5.58
CA LEU A 76 15.53 -14.12 -4.24
C LEU A 76 14.08 -13.64 -4.24
N ALA A 77 13.17 -14.53 -3.84
CA ALA A 77 11.73 -14.27 -3.82
C ALA A 77 11.28 -13.46 -2.60
N ASN A 78 12.01 -13.55 -1.49
CA ASN A 78 11.64 -12.88 -0.25
C ASN A 78 12.36 -11.53 -0.10
N PRO A 79 11.66 -10.40 -0.31
CA PRO A 79 12.26 -9.08 -0.16
C PRO A 79 12.52 -8.69 1.30
N SER A 80 11.89 -9.36 2.26
CA SER A 80 11.99 -9.03 3.70
C SER A 80 13.14 -9.75 4.41
N VAL A 81 14.15 -10.22 3.68
CA VAL A 81 15.32 -10.86 4.25
C VAL A 81 16.12 -9.84 5.06
N ALA A 82 16.46 -10.18 6.30
CA ALA A 82 17.29 -9.34 7.15
C ALA A 82 18.73 -9.22 6.58
N PRO A 83 19.45 -8.14 6.89
CA PRO A 83 20.81 -7.92 6.34
C PRO A 83 21.76 -9.07 6.65
N GLU A 84 21.66 -9.65 7.84
CA GLU A 84 22.46 -10.80 8.29
C GLU A 84 22.15 -12.09 7.51
N ASP A 85 20.91 -12.24 7.04
CA ASP A 85 20.41 -13.47 6.42
C ASP A 85 20.55 -13.49 4.89
N VAL A 86 20.71 -12.33 4.23
CA VAL A 86 20.75 -12.27 2.76
C VAL A 86 21.88 -13.11 2.16
N LEU A 87 23.04 -13.13 2.84
CA LEU A 87 24.18 -13.92 2.41
C LEU A 87 23.90 -15.43 2.48
N TYR A 88 23.21 -15.86 3.55
CA TYR A 88 22.79 -17.26 3.72
C TYR A 88 21.72 -17.65 2.71
N ALA A 89 20.78 -16.75 2.40
CA ALA A 89 19.77 -16.97 1.39
C ALA A 89 20.40 -17.18 -0.01
N ILE A 90 21.36 -16.35 -0.37
CA ILE A 90 22.12 -16.50 -1.64
C ILE A 90 22.89 -17.84 -1.65
N ALA A 91 23.57 -18.16 -0.56
CA ALA A 91 24.31 -19.41 -0.45
C ALA A 91 23.40 -20.64 -0.55
N PHE A 92 22.20 -20.57 0.02
CA PHE A 92 21.16 -21.60 -0.07
C PHE A 92 20.68 -21.78 -1.52
N GLU A 93 20.33 -20.70 -2.21
CA GLU A 93 19.90 -20.74 -3.61
C GLU A 93 20.98 -21.29 -4.55
N LEU A 94 22.26 -20.98 -4.26
CA LEU A 94 23.41 -21.55 -4.99
C LEU A 94 23.76 -22.99 -4.54
N GLN A 95 23.01 -23.57 -3.60
CA GLN A 95 23.22 -24.92 -3.04
C GLN A 95 24.64 -25.13 -2.49
N LEU A 96 25.22 -24.08 -1.87
CA LEU A 96 26.55 -24.19 -1.30
C LEU A 96 26.57 -25.15 -0.10
N LYS A 97 27.59 -26.01 -0.02
CA LYS A 97 27.79 -26.97 1.07
C LYS A 97 28.37 -26.24 2.30
N LEU A 98 27.52 -25.68 3.14
CA LEU A 98 27.94 -25.00 4.35
C LEU A 98 27.94 -25.94 5.57
N PRO A 99 28.89 -25.80 6.49
CA PRO A 99 28.81 -26.43 7.82
C PRO A 99 27.54 -25.97 8.56
N LYS A 100 26.99 -26.82 9.47
CA LYS A 100 25.75 -26.53 10.20
C LYS A 100 25.74 -25.21 10.96
N ASN A 101 26.91 -24.71 11.39
CA ASN A 101 27.06 -23.47 12.15
C ASN A 101 28.11 -22.55 11.46
N ALA A 102 28.03 -22.44 10.12
CA ALA A 102 28.91 -21.54 9.41
C ALA A 102 28.64 -20.10 9.84
N ASP A 103 29.67 -19.37 10.26
CA ASP A 103 29.58 -17.94 10.51
C ASP A 103 29.54 -17.16 9.18
N ARG A 104 29.23 -15.88 9.26
CA ARG A 104 29.14 -14.99 8.10
C ARG A 104 30.42 -14.99 7.25
N LEU A 105 31.59 -14.99 7.90
CA LEU A 105 32.87 -14.97 7.21
C LEU A 105 33.06 -16.26 6.38
N ARG A 106 32.73 -17.40 6.95
CA ARG A 106 32.80 -18.69 6.26
C ARG A 106 31.87 -18.74 5.07
N VAL A 107 30.62 -18.27 5.23
CA VAL A 107 29.65 -18.22 4.11
C VAL A 107 30.17 -17.33 3.00
N MET A 108 30.74 -16.17 3.31
CA MET A 108 31.32 -15.25 2.32
C MET A 108 32.50 -15.88 1.58
N GLN A 109 33.39 -16.61 2.28
CA GLN A 109 34.51 -17.34 1.67
C GLN A 109 34.04 -18.44 0.72
N GLU A 110 33.06 -19.23 1.12
CA GLU A 110 32.48 -20.27 0.27
C GLU A 110 31.78 -19.68 -0.95
N LEU A 111 31.04 -18.58 -0.78
CA LEU A 111 30.42 -17.86 -1.88
C LEU A 111 31.48 -17.36 -2.87
N GLN A 112 32.52 -16.68 -2.37
CA GLN A 112 33.60 -16.18 -3.22
C GLN A 112 34.33 -17.30 -3.95
N THR A 113 34.60 -18.41 -3.28
CA THR A 113 35.22 -19.61 -3.89
C THR A 113 34.32 -20.17 -5.00
N HIS A 114 33.03 -20.28 -4.74
CA HIS A 114 32.07 -20.74 -5.75
C HIS A 114 32.05 -19.84 -6.99
N LEU A 115 31.96 -18.53 -6.79
CA LEU A 115 31.93 -17.56 -7.87
C LEU A 115 33.22 -17.58 -8.70
N LEU A 116 34.38 -17.74 -8.09
CA LEU A 116 35.67 -17.87 -8.77
C LEU A 116 35.73 -19.16 -9.59
N ASN A 117 35.24 -20.28 -9.05
CA ASN A 117 35.15 -21.53 -9.79
C ASN A 117 34.24 -21.42 -11.02
N ARG A 118 33.06 -20.79 -10.86
CA ARG A 118 32.16 -20.52 -11.99
C ARG A 118 32.81 -19.63 -13.05
N TYR A 119 33.49 -18.59 -12.61
CA TYR A 119 34.26 -17.73 -13.52
C TYR A 119 35.35 -18.48 -14.28
N ALA A 120 36.11 -19.36 -13.63
CA ALA A 120 37.11 -20.20 -14.25
C ALA A 120 36.50 -21.20 -15.29
N GLU A 121 35.25 -21.62 -15.07
CA GLU A 121 34.47 -22.44 -16.03
C GLU A 121 33.89 -21.61 -17.19
N GLY A 122 34.13 -20.29 -17.26
CA GLY A 122 33.53 -19.38 -18.23
C GLY A 122 32.05 -19.12 -17.99
N ARG A 123 31.55 -19.37 -16.76
CA ARG A 123 30.18 -19.17 -16.35
C ARG A 123 30.06 -17.90 -15.49
N GLN A 124 28.91 -17.26 -15.57
CA GLN A 124 28.56 -16.04 -14.83
C GLN A 124 27.39 -16.33 -13.89
N VAL A 125 27.41 -15.72 -12.68
CA VAL A 125 26.32 -15.84 -11.73
C VAL A 125 25.52 -14.54 -11.67
N VAL A 126 24.19 -14.65 -11.74
CA VAL A 126 23.25 -13.53 -11.72
C VAL A 126 22.20 -13.74 -10.64
N ILE A 127 21.97 -12.73 -9.81
CA ILE A 127 20.91 -12.72 -8.80
C ILE A 127 19.74 -11.88 -9.30
N PHE A 128 18.56 -12.48 -9.38
CA PHE A 128 17.30 -11.78 -9.56
C PHE A 128 16.66 -11.53 -8.21
N VAL A 129 16.43 -10.27 -7.91
CA VAL A 129 15.74 -9.84 -6.66
C VAL A 129 14.39 -9.26 -7.05
N GLU A 130 13.30 -9.92 -6.71
CA GLU A 130 11.95 -9.39 -6.92
C GLU A 130 11.46 -8.58 -5.70
N GLU A 131 10.52 -7.67 -5.97
CA GLU A 131 9.91 -6.77 -4.97
C GLU A 131 10.96 -6.02 -4.12
N ALA A 132 12.07 -5.62 -4.75
CA ALA A 132 13.23 -5.02 -4.07
C ALA A 132 12.90 -3.74 -3.27
N GLN A 133 11.76 -3.07 -3.56
CA GLN A 133 11.27 -1.95 -2.72
C GLN A 133 10.88 -2.38 -1.31
N GLY A 134 10.56 -3.67 -1.12
CA GLY A 134 10.25 -4.26 0.19
C GLY A 134 11.49 -4.63 1.02
N MET A 135 12.71 -4.50 0.46
CA MET A 135 13.93 -4.79 1.20
C MET A 135 14.23 -3.70 2.24
N PRO A 136 14.65 -4.07 3.46
CA PRO A 136 15.25 -3.13 4.38
C PRO A 136 16.44 -2.40 3.74
N LEU A 137 16.63 -1.12 4.05
CA LEU A 137 17.74 -0.35 3.48
C LEU A 137 19.10 -0.96 3.79
N ALA A 138 19.28 -1.50 5.00
CA ALA A 138 20.49 -2.21 5.39
C ALA A 138 20.73 -3.48 4.55
N THR A 139 19.67 -4.18 4.12
CA THR A 139 19.79 -5.33 3.21
C THR A 139 20.20 -4.88 1.80
N LEU A 140 19.71 -3.74 1.31
CA LEU A 140 20.16 -3.16 0.05
C LEU A 140 21.66 -2.78 0.11
N GLU A 141 22.17 -2.32 1.26
CA GLU A 141 23.61 -2.09 1.47
C GLU A 141 24.41 -3.42 1.44
N GLU A 142 23.89 -4.51 1.97
CA GLU A 142 24.54 -5.81 1.83
C GLU A 142 24.60 -6.25 0.36
N ILE A 143 23.54 -6.05 -0.41
CA ILE A 143 23.53 -6.29 -1.86
C ILE A 143 24.61 -5.46 -2.56
N ARG A 144 24.80 -4.20 -2.15
CA ARG A 144 25.88 -3.35 -2.64
C ARG A 144 27.26 -3.94 -2.34
N LEU A 145 27.46 -4.43 -1.11
CA LEU A 145 28.74 -5.06 -0.72
C LEU A 145 29.03 -6.30 -1.56
N LEU A 146 28.04 -7.13 -1.84
CA LEU A 146 28.17 -8.30 -2.70
C LEU A 146 28.54 -7.94 -4.15
N SER A 147 28.12 -6.79 -4.65
CA SER A 147 28.51 -6.29 -5.97
C SER A 147 30.02 -5.92 -6.07
N ASN A 148 30.77 -5.93 -4.94
CA ASN A 148 32.22 -5.77 -4.92
C ASN A 148 32.99 -7.05 -5.22
N LEU A 149 32.29 -8.20 -5.30
CA LEU A 149 32.93 -9.46 -5.66
C LEU A 149 33.36 -9.41 -7.12
N GLU A 150 34.64 -9.20 -7.34
CA GLU A 150 35.24 -9.00 -8.65
C GLU A 150 36.63 -9.62 -8.75
N THR A 151 37.06 -9.93 -9.96
CA THR A 151 38.46 -10.18 -10.31
C THR A 151 39.15 -8.84 -10.62
N LYS A 152 40.35 -8.88 -11.15
CA LYS A 152 41.02 -7.67 -11.63
C LYS A 152 40.36 -7.05 -12.88
N GLN A 153 39.51 -7.79 -13.57
CA GLN A 153 38.95 -7.40 -14.86
C GLN A 153 37.41 -7.47 -14.90
N ASP A 154 36.80 -8.44 -14.21
CA ASP A 154 35.40 -8.75 -14.35
C ASP A 154 34.66 -8.84 -12.99
N LYS A 155 33.37 -8.55 -13.01
CA LYS A 155 32.46 -8.79 -11.90
C LYS A 155 32.14 -10.29 -11.81
N LEU A 156 32.29 -10.87 -10.63
CA LEU A 156 31.96 -12.27 -10.37
C LEU A 156 30.46 -12.50 -10.17
N LEU A 157 29.75 -11.45 -9.75
CA LEU A 157 28.34 -11.50 -9.41
C LEU A 157 27.62 -10.30 -10.00
N GLN A 158 26.55 -10.58 -10.76
CA GLN A 158 25.68 -9.57 -11.27
C GLN A 158 24.32 -9.58 -10.54
N ILE A 159 23.69 -8.44 -10.42
CA ILE A 159 22.46 -8.29 -9.65
C ILE A 159 21.42 -7.53 -10.48
N VAL A 160 20.21 -8.06 -10.54
CA VAL A 160 19.07 -7.43 -11.22
C VAL A 160 17.97 -7.19 -10.19
N LEU A 161 17.68 -5.93 -9.91
CA LEU A 161 16.66 -5.51 -8.96
C LEU A 161 15.35 -5.22 -9.70
N PHE A 162 14.30 -5.99 -9.42
CA PHE A 162 12.95 -5.73 -9.88
C PHE A 162 12.15 -5.08 -8.74
N GLY A 163 11.59 -3.90 -8.98
CA GLY A 163 10.86 -3.18 -7.94
C GLY A 163 9.72 -2.32 -8.46
N GLN A 164 8.96 -1.78 -7.53
CA GLN A 164 7.94 -0.77 -7.76
C GLN A 164 8.61 0.63 -7.74
N PRO A 165 7.90 1.71 -8.11
CA PRO A 165 8.48 3.08 -8.08
C PRO A 165 9.06 3.47 -6.72
N GLU A 166 8.55 2.92 -5.61
CA GLU A 166 9.07 3.13 -4.26
C GLU A 166 10.52 2.66 -4.10
N LEU A 167 11.01 1.77 -4.96
CA LEU A 167 12.44 1.42 -5.00
C LEU A 167 13.30 2.63 -5.35
N ASP A 168 12.81 3.52 -6.22
CA ASP A 168 13.52 4.75 -6.55
C ASP A 168 13.60 5.69 -5.35
N ASP A 169 12.51 5.79 -4.56
CA ASP A 169 12.49 6.59 -3.34
C ASP A 169 13.48 6.04 -2.31
N ASN A 170 13.53 4.72 -2.14
CA ASN A 170 14.51 4.06 -1.27
C ASN A 170 15.95 4.33 -1.73
N LEU A 171 16.24 4.20 -3.04
CA LEU A 171 17.57 4.44 -3.60
C LEU A 171 18.01 5.91 -3.60
N ASN A 172 17.09 6.86 -3.46
CA ASN A 172 17.38 8.28 -3.37
C ASN A 172 17.78 8.75 -1.97
N GLN A 173 17.66 7.89 -0.95
CA GLN A 173 18.10 8.22 0.40
C GLN A 173 19.64 8.36 0.47
N GLU A 174 20.13 9.31 1.28
CA GLU A 174 21.57 9.67 1.33
C GLU A 174 22.48 8.48 1.65
N HIS A 175 22.08 7.64 2.59
CA HIS A 175 22.89 6.49 3.03
C HIS A 175 22.91 5.33 2.02
N ILE A 176 22.00 5.32 1.02
CA ILE A 176 21.98 4.32 -0.08
C ILE A 176 22.58 4.88 -1.38
N ARG A 177 23.07 6.10 -1.37
CA ARG A 177 23.63 6.76 -2.56
C ARG A 177 24.68 5.92 -3.28
N GLN A 178 25.56 5.22 -2.55
CA GLN A 178 26.59 4.39 -3.15
C GLN A 178 26.06 3.21 -3.95
N LEU A 179 24.92 2.60 -3.53
CA LEU A 179 24.23 1.57 -4.30
C LEU A 179 23.67 2.16 -5.60
N ARG A 180 23.02 3.33 -5.52
CA ARG A 180 22.46 4.03 -6.68
C ARG A 180 23.51 4.33 -7.75
N GLU A 181 24.72 4.71 -7.37
CA GLU A 181 25.83 5.01 -8.27
C GLU A 181 26.40 3.75 -8.99
N ARG A 182 26.11 2.56 -8.45
CA ARG A 182 26.49 1.28 -9.07
C ARG A 182 25.45 0.73 -10.04
N ILE A 183 24.28 1.34 -10.13
CA ILE A 183 23.24 0.96 -11.07
C ILE A 183 23.63 1.51 -12.45
N THR A 184 24.12 0.62 -13.31
CA THR A 184 24.58 0.95 -14.67
C THR A 184 23.40 1.04 -15.64
N HIS A 185 22.39 0.16 -15.51
CA HIS A 185 21.24 0.12 -16.41
C HIS A 185 19.94 0.28 -15.63
N ARG A 186 19.04 1.10 -16.18
CA ARG A 186 17.73 1.40 -15.59
C ARG A 186 16.66 1.22 -16.64
N PHE A 187 15.74 0.31 -16.38
CA PHE A 187 14.61 0.03 -17.25
C PHE A 187 13.30 0.38 -16.54
N ASN A 188 12.39 1.00 -17.27
CA ASN A 188 11.07 1.33 -16.77
C ASN A 188 10.01 0.56 -17.56
N LEU A 189 9.29 -0.34 -16.89
CA LEU A 189 8.20 -1.13 -17.44
C LEU A 189 6.88 -0.39 -17.26
N GLY A 190 6.61 0.54 -18.16
CA GLY A 190 5.41 1.38 -18.13
C GLY A 190 4.11 0.63 -18.46
N PRO A 191 2.95 1.28 -18.28
CA PRO A 191 1.66 0.75 -18.67
C PRO A 191 1.55 0.60 -20.20
N LEU A 192 0.71 -0.33 -20.66
CA LEU A 192 0.37 -0.50 -22.07
C LEU A 192 -0.48 0.68 -22.56
N GLN A 193 -0.18 1.17 -23.75
CA GLN A 193 -1.06 2.12 -24.44
C GLN A 193 -2.31 1.41 -24.95
N THR A 194 -3.36 2.15 -25.27
CA THR A 194 -4.63 1.56 -25.72
C THR A 194 -4.46 0.65 -26.95
N LYS A 195 -3.57 1.02 -27.88
CA LYS A 195 -3.24 0.17 -29.05
C LYS A 195 -2.62 -1.15 -28.61
N ASP A 196 -1.63 -1.08 -27.72
CA ASP A 196 -0.92 -2.26 -27.21
C ASP A 196 -1.85 -3.17 -26.40
N VAL A 197 -2.83 -2.60 -25.68
CA VAL A 197 -3.87 -3.38 -24.96
C VAL A 197 -4.69 -4.20 -25.97
N GLY A 198 -5.07 -3.60 -27.10
CA GLY A 198 -5.76 -4.34 -28.17
C GLY A 198 -4.95 -5.51 -28.71
N GLU A 199 -3.69 -5.28 -29.04
CA GLU A 199 -2.74 -6.30 -29.51
C GLU A 199 -2.49 -7.38 -28.45
N TYR A 200 -2.37 -6.98 -27.19
CA TYR A 200 -2.23 -7.88 -26.04
C TYR A 200 -3.41 -8.82 -25.89
N LEU A 201 -4.66 -8.30 -25.95
CA LEU A 201 -5.87 -9.11 -25.85
C LEU A 201 -5.94 -10.17 -26.97
N ILE A 202 -5.64 -9.75 -28.20
CA ILE A 202 -5.61 -10.68 -29.37
C ILE A 202 -4.53 -11.74 -29.17
N PHE A 203 -3.33 -11.33 -28.77
CA PHE A 203 -2.23 -12.25 -28.51
C PHE A 203 -2.61 -13.30 -27.46
N ARG A 204 -3.16 -12.88 -26.32
CA ARG A 204 -3.57 -13.78 -25.25
C ARG A 204 -4.66 -14.77 -25.68
N LEU A 205 -5.65 -14.29 -26.45
CA LEU A 205 -6.71 -15.14 -26.98
C LEU A 205 -6.14 -16.18 -27.96
N ARG A 206 -5.23 -15.78 -28.85
CA ARG A 206 -4.58 -16.69 -29.81
C ARG A 206 -3.71 -17.73 -29.12
N ALA A 207 -2.91 -17.33 -28.14
CA ALA A 207 -2.11 -18.24 -27.33
C ALA A 207 -3.00 -19.27 -26.59
N ALA A 208 -4.23 -18.88 -26.19
CA ALA A 208 -5.21 -19.76 -25.60
C ALA A 208 -6.01 -20.61 -26.63
N GLY A 209 -5.61 -20.59 -27.91
CA GLY A 209 -6.18 -21.42 -28.97
C GLY A 209 -7.38 -20.80 -29.70
N TYR A 210 -7.63 -19.51 -29.56
CA TYR A 210 -8.66 -18.80 -30.32
C TYR A 210 -8.21 -18.48 -31.75
N HIS A 211 -9.00 -18.86 -32.76
CA HIS A 211 -8.70 -18.62 -34.16
C HIS A 211 -9.77 -17.79 -34.90
N GLY A 212 -10.75 -17.29 -34.16
CA GLY A 212 -11.85 -16.49 -34.72
C GLY A 212 -11.51 -15.01 -34.97
N PRO A 213 -12.51 -14.22 -35.37
CA PRO A 213 -12.41 -12.77 -35.53
C PRO A 213 -12.21 -12.06 -34.19
N HIS A 214 -12.03 -10.71 -34.23
CA HIS A 214 -11.85 -9.93 -33.00
C HIS A 214 -13.02 -10.07 -32.03
N LEU A 215 -12.77 -10.67 -30.85
CA LEU A 215 -13.79 -10.85 -29.80
C LEU A 215 -14.17 -9.52 -29.14
N PHE A 216 -13.21 -8.63 -28.95
CA PHE A 216 -13.43 -7.31 -28.34
C PHE A 216 -13.63 -6.27 -29.41
N THR A 217 -14.70 -5.47 -29.32
CA THR A 217 -14.88 -4.31 -30.18
C THR A 217 -13.83 -3.21 -29.85
N GLU A 218 -13.50 -2.34 -30.78
CA GLU A 218 -12.55 -1.23 -30.52
C GLU A 218 -13.00 -0.34 -29.36
N SER A 219 -14.30 -0.08 -29.26
CA SER A 219 -14.88 0.70 -28.17
C SER A 219 -14.81 -0.03 -26.82
N ALA A 220 -14.89 -1.37 -26.82
CA ALA A 220 -14.66 -2.18 -25.64
C ALA A 220 -13.19 -2.13 -25.21
N ILE A 221 -12.25 -2.25 -26.17
CA ILE A 221 -10.80 -2.14 -25.91
C ILE A 221 -10.46 -0.77 -25.31
N LYS A 222 -10.96 0.33 -25.89
CA LYS A 222 -10.75 1.69 -25.35
C LYS A 222 -11.25 1.82 -23.91
N LYS A 223 -12.47 1.34 -23.64
CA LYS A 223 -13.06 1.39 -22.30
C LYS A 223 -12.28 0.53 -21.29
N LEU A 224 -11.88 -0.67 -21.68
CA LEU A 224 -11.10 -1.59 -20.86
C LEU A 224 -9.70 -1.01 -20.57
N SER A 225 -9.00 -0.52 -21.59
CA SER A 225 -7.68 0.09 -21.46
C SER A 225 -7.71 1.28 -20.49
N HIS A 226 -8.74 2.13 -20.57
CA HIS A 226 -8.89 3.27 -19.68
C HIS A 226 -9.13 2.84 -18.22
N ALA A 227 -10.01 1.84 -18.01
CA ALA A 227 -10.31 1.35 -16.67
C ALA A 227 -9.15 0.57 -16.04
N ALA A 228 -8.38 -0.16 -16.87
CA ALA A 228 -7.19 -0.89 -16.44
C ALA A 228 -5.96 0.01 -16.25
N GLU A 229 -6.01 1.28 -16.69
CA GLU A 229 -4.85 2.19 -16.73
C GLU A 229 -3.65 1.58 -17.48
N GLY A 230 -3.88 0.67 -18.42
CA GLY A 230 -2.85 -0.06 -19.15
C GLY A 230 -2.06 -1.09 -18.34
N LEU A 231 -2.42 -1.34 -17.08
CA LEU A 231 -1.75 -2.32 -16.22
C LEU A 231 -2.18 -3.74 -16.57
N VAL A 232 -1.24 -4.58 -17.00
CA VAL A 232 -1.49 -5.93 -17.53
C VAL A 232 -2.36 -6.79 -16.60
N ARG A 233 -2.11 -6.75 -15.29
CA ARG A 233 -2.91 -7.48 -14.31
C ARG A 233 -4.37 -7.02 -14.30
N ARG A 234 -4.61 -5.71 -14.37
CA ARG A 234 -5.98 -5.15 -14.43
C ARG A 234 -6.64 -5.47 -15.77
N VAL A 235 -5.87 -5.40 -16.88
CA VAL A 235 -6.33 -5.79 -18.21
C VAL A 235 -6.82 -7.25 -18.20
N ASN A 236 -6.05 -8.17 -17.63
CA ASN A 236 -6.42 -9.58 -17.52
C ASN A 236 -7.72 -9.77 -16.73
N ILE A 237 -7.81 -9.15 -15.54
CA ILE A 237 -9.00 -9.28 -14.68
C ILE A 237 -10.26 -8.75 -15.38
N LEU A 238 -10.17 -7.57 -16.00
CA LEU A 238 -11.30 -6.97 -16.70
C LEU A 238 -11.68 -7.73 -17.97
N ALA A 239 -10.72 -8.25 -18.71
CA ALA A 239 -10.95 -9.02 -19.91
C ALA A 239 -11.63 -10.37 -19.60
N ASP A 240 -11.17 -11.07 -18.56
CA ASP A 240 -11.78 -12.34 -18.10
C ASP A 240 -13.23 -12.14 -17.67
N LYS A 241 -13.49 -11.13 -16.85
CA LYS A 241 -14.85 -10.78 -16.40
C LYS A 241 -15.76 -10.31 -17.55
N ALA A 242 -15.20 -9.59 -18.53
CA ALA A 242 -15.96 -9.14 -19.70
C ALA A 242 -16.33 -10.30 -20.62
N LEU A 243 -15.47 -11.30 -20.79
CA LEU A 243 -15.81 -12.56 -21.47
C LEU A 243 -16.91 -13.32 -20.73
N LEU A 244 -16.82 -13.39 -19.40
CA LEU A 244 -17.85 -14.03 -18.58
C LEU A 244 -19.20 -13.33 -18.73
N ALA A 245 -19.21 -11.98 -18.76
CA ALA A 245 -20.45 -11.20 -18.98
C ALA A 245 -21.05 -11.43 -20.37
N ALA A 246 -20.22 -11.50 -21.43
CA ALA A 246 -20.67 -11.80 -22.77
C ALA A 246 -21.21 -13.23 -22.90
N PHE A 247 -20.57 -14.20 -22.24
CA PHE A 247 -21.05 -15.58 -22.14
C PHE A 247 -22.41 -15.67 -21.45
N ALA A 248 -22.61 -14.94 -20.36
CA ALA A 248 -23.89 -14.91 -19.64
C ALA A 248 -25.07 -14.37 -20.51
N GLU A 249 -24.76 -13.47 -21.46
CA GLU A 249 -25.73 -12.97 -22.45
C GLU A 249 -25.81 -13.85 -23.72
N ASN A 250 -25.03 -14.96 -23.76
CA ASN A 250 -24.94 -15.87 -24.89
C ASN A 250 -24.55 -15.16 -26.20
N VAL A 251 -23.62 -14.21 -26.15
CA VAL A 251 -23.10 -13.47 -27.31
C VAL A 251 -21.61 -13.76 -27.50
N TYR A 252 -21.17 -13.71 -28.79
CA TYR A 252 -19.79 -14.03 -29.16
C TYR A 252 -18.89 -12.80 -29.26
N GLN A 253 -19.39 -11.61 -28.96
CA GLN A 253 -18.61 -10.38 -29.06
C GLN A 253 -18.69 -9.56 -27.77
N VAL A 254 -17.55 -9.15 -27.28
CA VAL A 254 -17.43 -8.29 -26.10
C VAL A 254 -17.59 -6.83 -26.49
N THR A 255 -18.64 -6.20 -25.98
CA THR A 255 -19.00 -4.80 -26.20
C THR A 255 -18.67 -3.93 -24.97
N PRO A 256 -18.73 -2.59 -25.08
CA PRO A 256 -18.57 -1.70 -23.93
C PRO A 256 -19.50 -1.95 -22.76
N LYS A 257 -20.67 -2.59 -23.00
CA LYS A 257 -21.63 -2.97 -21.95
C LYS A 257 -21.03 -4.07 -21.07
N HIS A 258 -20.45 -5.12 -21.66
CA HIS A 258 -19.81 -6.21 -20.92
C HIS A 258 -18.59 -5.73 -20.14
N VAL A 259 -17.80 -4.83 -20.71
CA VAL A 259 -16.68 -4.17 -19.99
C VAL A 259 -17.21 -3.32 -18.84
N ALA A 260 -18.34 -2.61 -18.99
CA ALA A 260 -18.94 -1.87 -17.89
C ALA A 260 -19.37 -2.78 -16.74
N ALA A 261 -19.97 -3.94 -17.04
CA ALA A 261 -20.31 -4.94 -16.05
C ALA A 261 -19.05 -5.47 -15.33
N ALA A 262 -17.99 -5.79 -16.09
CA ALA A 262 -16.71 -6.22 -15.53
C ALA A 262 -16.08 -5.17 -14.60
N ILE A 263 -16.13 -3.89 -14.96
CA ILE A 263 -15.65 -2.77 -14.14
C ILE A 263 -16.47 -2.67 -12.85
N HIS A 264 -17.79 -2.75 -12.96
CA HIS A 264 -18.69 -2.68 -11.80
C HIS A 264 -18.47 -3.83 -10.81
N ASP A 265 -18.18 -5.03 -11.34
CA ASP A 265 -17.88 -6.24 -10.55
C ASP A 265 -16.42 -6.30 -10.06
N SER A 266 -15.62 -5.30 -10.38
CA SER A 266 -14.23 -5.18 -9.95
C SER A 266 -14.03 -3.95 -9.06
N GLU A 267 -12.96 -3.97 -8.24
CA GLU A 267 -12.56 -2.80 -7.44
C GLU A 267 -11.95 -1.66 -8.29
N PHE A 268 -11.81 -1.86 -9.61
CA PHE A 268 -11.18 -0.90 -10.53
C PHE A 268 -12.15 0.14 -11.11
N GLY A 269 -13.39 0.20 -10.62
CA GLY A 269 -14.33 1.25 -10.95
C GLY A 269 -13.75 2.61 -10.58
N ALA A 270 -13.41 3.42 -11.59
CA ALA A 270 -12.88 4.75 -11.37
C ALA A 270 -13.81 5.52 -10.45
N LYS A 271 -13.34 5.85 -9.24
CA LYS A 271 -13.94 6.93 -8.47
C LYS A 271 -13.93 8.15 -9.39
N PRO A 272 -15.06 8.81 -9.65
CA PRO A 272 -15.12 9.88 -10.62
C PRO A 272 -14.07 10.94 -10.26
N LYS A 273 -13.25 11.33 -11.23
CA LYS A 273 -12.10 12.24 -11.07
C LYS A 273 -12.44 13.59 -10.41
N TRP A 274 -13.75 13.99 -10.42
CA TRP A 274 -14.21 15.18 -9.74
C TRP A 274 -14.05 15.13 -8.20
N TYR A 275 -13.99 13.92 -7.61
CA TYR A 275 -13.77 13.75 -6.17
C TYR A 275 -12.28 13.88 -5.77
N GLN A 276 -11.34 13.76 -6.71
CA GLN A 276 -9.89 13.88 -6.47
C GLN A 276 -9.32 15.27 -6.82
N SER A 277 -10.08 16.09 -7.54
CA SER A 277 -9.65 17.43 -7.90
C SER A 277 -9.86 18.38 -6.72
N GLY A 278 -8.79 18.65 -5.98
CA GLY A 278 -8.75 19.73 -4.96
C GLY A 278 -9.10 21.12 -5.51
N SER A 279 -9.17 21.27 -6.85
CA SER A 279 -9.64 22.46 -7.56
C SER A 279 -11.15 22.68 -7.38
N TYR A 280 -11.96 21.62 -7.27
CA TYR A 280 -13.40 21.78 -7.02
C TYR A 280 -13.70 22.43 -5.66
N ARG A 281 -12.92 22.09 -4.62
CA ARG A 281 -13.04 22.74 -3.31
C ARG A 281 -12.76 24.25 -3.37
N LYS A 282 -11.76 24.66 -4.16
CA LYS A 282 -11.47 26.08 -4.38
C LYS A 282 -12.61 26.78 -5.13
N ASN A 283 -13.14 26.16 -6.18
CA ASN A 283 -14.23 26.72 -6.97
C ASN A 283 -15.55 26.78 -6.17
N VAL A 284 -15.86 25.76 -5.36
CA VAL A 284 -17.03 25.78 -4.45
C VAL A 284 -16.87 26.85 -3.37
N LEU A 285 -15.67 27.03 -2.82
CA LEU A 285 -15.38 28.10 -1.87
C LEU A 285 -15.59 29.48 -2.50
N TRP A 286 -15.14 29.69 -3.76
CA TRP A 286 -15.36 30.93 -4.49
C TRP A 286 -16.83 31.19 -4.78
N VAL A 287 -17.61 30.16 -5.15
CA VAL A 287 -19.07 30.27 -5.36
C VAL A 287 -19.80 30.59 -4.06
N ILE A 288 -19.44 29.96 -2.95
CA ILE A 288 -20.02 30.25 -1.62
C ILE A 288 -19.67 31.69 -1.20
N LEU A 289 -18.44 32.13 -1.40
CA LEU A 289 -17.99 33.49 -1.08
C LEU A 289 -18.73 34.54 -1.91
N LEU A 290 -19.02 34.25 -3.19
CA LEU A 290 -19.78 35.12 -4.08
C LEU A 290 -21.25 35.20 -3.67
N ILE A 291 -21.87 34.10 -3.23
CA ILE A 291 -23.25 34.07 -2.69
C ILE A 291 -23.32 34.87 -1.39
N VAL A 292 -22.35 34.73 -0.49
CA VAL A 292 -22.27 35.48 0.77
C VAL A 292 -22.11 37.00 0.50
N MET A 293 -21.24 37.37 -0.43
CA MET A 293 -21.07 38.78 -0.83
C MET A 293 -22.35 39.38 -1.45
N LEU A 294 -23.06 38.61 -2.29
CA LEU A 294 -24.37 39.04 -2.83
C LEU A 294 -25.42 39.17 -1.73
N GLY A 295 -25.44 38.26 -0.73
CA GLY A 295 -26.33 38.31 0.39
C GLY A 295 -26.08 39.55 1.30
N VAL A 296 -24.82 39.85 1.59
CA VAL A 296 -24.41 41.04 2.36
C VAL A 296 -24.72 42.31 1.59
N GLY A 297 -24.48 42.34 0.28
CA GLY A 297 -24.85 43.48 -0.59
C GLY A 297 -26.35 43.74 -0.61
N PHE A 298 -27.16 42.69 -0.68
CA PHE A 298 -28.63 42.79 -0.61
C PHE A 298 -29.13 43.30 0.75
N LEU A 299 -28.53 42.83 1.84
CA LEU A 299 -28.82 43.31 3.21
C LEU A 299 -28.45 44.79 3.39
N ALA A 300 -27.26 45.18 2.89
CA ALA A 300 -26.83 46.59 2.94
C ALA A 300 -27.78 47.52 2.11
N ALA A 301 -28.21 47.05 0.93
CA ALA A 301 -29.17 47.81 0.10
C ALA A 301 -30.54 47.98 0.77
N THR A 302 -30.99 46.95 1.51
CA THR A 302 -32.26 47.04 2.30
C THR A 302 -32.15 47.94 3.53
N MET A 303 -30.94 48.06 4.13
CA MET A 303 -30.68 48.96 5.27
C MET A 303 -30.59 50.45 4.83
N VAL A 304 -30.03 50.72 3.68
CA VAL A 304 -29.91 52.11 3.11
C VAL A 304 -31.26 52.67 2.71
N ASN A 305 -32.27 51.84 2.42
CA ASN A 305 -33.60 52.29 1.99
C ASN A 305 -34.61 52.50 3.10
N LYS A 306 -34.17 52.47 4.38
CA LYS A 306 -35.00 52.86 5.54
C LYS A 306 -34.53 54.19 6.11
N GLN A 307 -34.93 55.32 5.44
CA GLN A 307 -34.92 56.64 6.09
C GLN A 307 -36.07 56.72 7.08
N PRO A 308 -35.82 57.24 8.31
CA PRO A 308 -36.85 57.39 9.29
C PRO A 308 -37.62 58.70 9.03
N GLN A 309 -38.93 58.63 8.84
CA GLN A 309 -39.80 59.77 9.05
C GLN A 309 -40.04 59.94 10.54
N SER A 310 -39.64 61.11 11.03
CA SER A 310 -39.96 61.66 12.36
C SER A 310 -41.43 62.07 12.44
N LEU A 311 -42.09 61.79 13.56
CA LEU A 311 -43.10 62.65 14.21
C LEU A 311 -43.53 62.05 15.53
N SER A 312 -43.19 62.63 16.53
CA SER A 312 -43.52 63.34 17.78
C SER A 312 -44.80 62.91 18.50
N VAL A 313 -44.56 62.75 19.85
CA VAL A 313 -45.26 63.24 20.99
C VAL A 313 -46.37 62.43 21.67
N ALA A 314 -46.11 62.27 22.94
CA ALA A 314 -46.93 62.18 24.14
C ALA A 314 -47.63 60.87 24.55
N GLY A 315 -47.26 60.41 25.70
CA GLY A 315 -48.05 60.55 26.90
C GLY A 315 -48.23 59.24 27.65
N LEU A 316 -47.64 59.21 28.84
CA LEU A 316 -48.17 58.72 30.15
C LEU A 316 -48.60 57.24 30.32
N GLY A 317 -47.89 56.59 31.19
CA GLY A 317 -48.56 55.98 32.35
C GLY A 317 -48.62 54.48 32.47
N GLY A 318 -48.02 53.96 33.52
CA GLY A 318 -48.59 52.82 34.23
C GLY A 318 -47.77 51.50 34.22
N GLN A 319 -46.96 51.36 35.26
CA GLN A 319 -46.63 50.09 35.91
C GLN A 319 -47.89 49.54 36.64
N PRO A 320 -47.90 48.32 37.25
CA PRO A 320 -46.99 47.14 37.18
C PRO A 320 -47.75 45.78 37.26
N ALA A 321 -46.96 44.73 37.37
CA ALA A 321 -47.21 43.52 38.19
C ALA A 321 -47.62 42.18 37.48
N ASN A 322 -46.76 41.30 37.59
CA ASN A 322 -46.76 40.04 38.41
C ASN A 322 -47.18 38.71 37.79
N LYS A 323 -46.22 37.80 37.95
CA LYS A 323 -46.32 36.34 38.27
C LYS A 323 -46.95 35.37 37.26
N SER A 324 -46.16 34.39 36.73
CA SER A 324 -46.09 33.03 37.32
C SER A 324 -45.28 32.07 36.51
N THR A 325 -44.32 31.53 37.13
CA THR A 325 -43.70 30.19 37.08
C THR A 325 -44.35 29.13 36.21
N VAL A 326 -43.55 28.46 35.35
CA VAL A 326 -43.57 27.00 35.20
C VAL A 326 -42.16 26.50 34.90
N ASN A 327 -41.75 25.48 35.61
CA ASN A 327 -40.50 24.72 35.55
C ASN A 327 -40.23 24.09 34.21
N THR A 328 -38.99 24.19 33.74
CA THR A 328 -38.44 23.20 32.83
C THR A 328 -37.04 22.83 33.25
N VAL A 329 -36.83 21.55 33.37
CA VAL A 329 -35.69 20.83 33.88
C VAL A 329 -34.43 21.21 33.11
N GLN A 330 -33.43 21.68 33.84
CA GLN A 330 -32.06 21.90 33.36
C GLN A 330 -31.34 20.57 33.22
N HIS A 331 -30.95 20.22 31.98
CA HIS A 331 -29.80 19.35 31.76
C HIS A 331 -28.54 20.19 31.95
N GLN A 332 -27.84 19.91 33.01
CA GLN A 332 -26.54 20.48 33.31
C GLN A 332 -25.50 19.99 32.29
N SER A 333 -25.04 20.93 31.50
CA SER A 333 -23.82 20.79 30.70
C SER A 333 -22.64 20.91 31.67
N ALA A 334 -21.91 19.82 31.87
CA ALA A 334 -20.71 19.81 32.67
C ALA A 334 -19.61 20.64 31.98
N LYS A 335 -19.17 21.67 32.69
CA LYS A 335 -18.02 22.51 32.31
C LYS A 335 -16.76 21.67 32.11
N ALA A 336 -16.11 21.87 30.97
CA ALA A 336 -14.73 21.45 30.76
C ALA A 336 -13.82 22.11 31.82
N VAL A 337 -13.12 21.29 32.57
CA VAL A 337 -12.05 21.71 33.48
C VAL A 337 -10.78 21.89 32.65
N PRO A 338 -10.01 22.98 32.78
CA PRO A 338 -8.73 23.13 32.09
C PRO A 338 -7.72 22.14 32.66
N VAL A 339 -7.13 21.31 31.80
CA VAL A 339 -6.08 20.38 32.18
C VAL A 339 -4.80 21.17 32.46
N ALA A 340 -4.54 21.37 33.76
CA ALA A 340 -3.22 21.80 34.24
C ALA A 340 -2.18 20.70 33.96
N ALA A 341 -0.93 21.11 33.76
CA ALA A 341 0.22 20.26 33.44
C ALA A 341 0.27 18.97 34.29
N VAL A 342 -0.02 17.86 33.65
CA VAL A 342 0.06 16.53 34.27
C VAL A 342 1.54 16.10 34.29
N THR A 343 2.08 15.86 35.48
CA THR A 343 3.47 15.38 35.70
C THR A 343 3.73 14.08 34.98
N ALA A 344 4.99 13.79 34.62
CA ALA A 344 5.42 12.59 33.91
C ALA A 344 4.94 11.28 34.56
N ASP A 345 4.83 11.27 35.91
CA ASP A 345 4.35 10.13 36.69
C ASP A 345 2.85 9.84 36.48
N ALA A 346 2.02 10.86 36.29
CA ALA A 346 0.58 10.65 36.06
C ALA A 346 0.31 10.07 34.66
N LYS A 347 1.13 10.40 33.66
CA LYS A 347 1.03 9.84 32.32
C LYS A 347 1.44 8.37 32.29
N GLN A 348 2.46 7.98 33.04
CA GLN A 348 2.87 6.57 33.17
C GLN A 348 1.81 5.76 33.91
N ALA A 349 1.20 6.32 34.95
CA ALA A 349 0.09 5.69 35.67
C ALA A 349 -1.11 5.44 34.72
N PHE A 350 -1.43 6.38 33.82
CA PHE A 350 -2.48 6.22 32.83
C PHE A 350 -2.17 5.06 31.84
N VAL A 351 -0.94 4.98 31.32
CA VAL A 351 -0.54 3.88 30.41
C VAL A 351 -0.71 2.53 31.11
N ASN A 352 -0.22 2.40 32.33
CA ASN A 352 -0.32 1.16 33.11
C ASN A 352 -1.79 0.79 33.39
N GLN A 353 -2.62 1.77 33.74
CA GLN A 353 -4.04 1.57 33.93
C GLN A 353 -4.73 1.04 32.67
N ARG A 354 -4.43 1.61 31.50
CA ARG A 354 -5.04 1.19 30.21
C ARG A 354 -4.57 -0.20 29.79
N LEU A 355 -3.34 -0.57 30.06
CA LEU A 355 -2.84 -1.95 29.84
C LEU A 355 -3.62 -2.97 30.69
N GLU A 356 -3.88 -2.65 31.96
CA GLU A 356 -4.67 -3.49 32.86
C GLU A 356 -6.15 -3.57 32.46
N VAL A 357 -6.75 -2.48 32.03
CA VAL A 357 -8.12 -2.45 31.49
C VAL A 357 -8.25 -3.36 30.27
N THR A 358 -7.28 -3.29 29.35
CA THR A 358 -7.25 -4.17 28.18
C THR A 358 -7.12 -5.65 28.58
N ARG A 359 -6.26 -5.96 29.55
CA ARG A 359 -6.09 -7.32 30.04
C ARG A 359 -7.38 -7.89 30.62
N LYS A 360 -8.11 -7.09 31.43
CA LYS A 360 -9.42 -7.48 31.96
C LYS A 360 -10.46 -7.67 30.85
N LEU A 361 -10.48 -6.79 29.85
CA LEU A 361 -11.35 -6.91 28.69
C LEU A 361 -11.14 -8.22 27.95
N LEU A 362 -9.88 -8.62 27.70
CA LEU A 362 -9.53 -9.86 26.99
C LEU A 362 -9.92 -11.15 27.73
N LEU A 363 -10.13 -11.06 29.07
CA LEU A 363 -10.61 -12.18 29.88
C LEU A 363 -12.13 -12.35 29.79
N THR A 364 -12.89 -11.27 29.57
CA THR A 364 -14.36 -11.23 29.64
C THR A 364 -15.05 -11.14 28.29
N ALA A 365 -14.36 -10.61 27.27
CA ALA A 365 -14.93 -10.40 25.96
C ALA A 365 -15.05 -11.67 25.12
N LYS A 366 -16.09 -11.74 24.27
CA LYS A 366 -16.28 -12.83 23.31
C LYS A 366 -15.17 -12.79 22.25
N PRO A 367 -14.70 -13.95 21.73
CA PRO A 367 -13.64 -14.02 20.72
C PRO A 367 -13.93 -13.22 19.44
N GLU A 368 -15.21 -13.06 19.09
CA GLU A 368 -15.69 -12.39 17.87
C GLU A 368 -15.74 -10.87 18.02
N THR A 369 -15.61 -10.35 19.25
CA THR A 369 -15.61 -8.89 19.51
C THR A 369 -14.46 -8.23 18.77
N VAL A 370 -14.72 -7.08 18.16
CA VAL A 370 -13.76 -6.32 17.36
C VAL A 370 -13.45 -4.96 17.98
N SER A 371 -12.25 -4.48 17.74
CA SER A 371 -11.79 -3.15 18.09
C SER A 371 -11.11 -2.49 16.87
N LEU A 372 -10.95 -1.18 16.90
CA LEU A 372 -10.23 -0.44 15.86
C LEU A 372 -8.77 -0.27 16.29
N GLN A 373 -7.83 -0.85 15.56
CA GLN A 373 -6.43 -0.54 15.74
C GLN A 373 -6.13 0.76 15.01
N ILE A 374 -5.78 1.82 15.76
CA ILE A 374 -5.55 3.15 15.19
C ILE A 374 -4.07 3.45 14.98
N GLN A 375 -3.18 2.86 15.80
CA GLN A 375 -1.75 3.09 15.70
C GLN A 375 -0.94 2.04 16.46
N SER A 376 0.33 1.86 16.06
CA SER A 376 1.34 1.09 16.81
C SER A 376 2.55 1.99 17.02
N VAL A 377 3.01 2.11 18.26
CA VAL A 377 4.12 2.98 18.65
C VAL A 377 5.26 2.10 19.15
N PRO A 378 6.50 2.25 18.63
CA PRO A 378 7.63 1.51 19.15
C PRO A 378 7.92 1.92 20.60
N ALA A 379 8.10 0.95 21.48
CA ALA A 379 8.55 1.18 22.84
C ALA A 379 10.08 1.11 22.85
N GLY A 380 10.75 2.20 23.29
CA GLY A 380 12.18 2.18 23.57
C GLY A 380 12.49 1.17 24.69
N GLN A 381 13.71 0.67 24.75
CA GLN A 381 14.18 -0.15 25.88
C GLN A 381 15.12 0.69 26.76
N LEU A 382 14.85 0.70 28.06
CA LEU A 382 15.78 1.21 29.06
C LEU A 382 16.92 0.20 29.29
N PRO A 383 18.09 0.64 29.82
CA PRO A 383 19.22 -0.28 30.11
C PRO A 383 18.89 -1.46 31.02
N ASP A 384 17.83 -1.36 31.78
CA ASP A 384 17.28 -2.42 32.66
C ASP A 384 16.27 -3.34 31.96
N GLY A 385 16.05 -3.16 30.65
CA GLY A 385 15.12 -3.94 29.84
C GLY A 385 13.66 -3.50 29.94
N GLN A 386 13.35 -2.45 30.72
CA GLN A 386 11.97 -1.94 30.79
C GLN A 386 11.64 -1.08 29.54
N PRO A 387 10.40 -1.14 29.05
CA PRO A 387 9.99 -0.36 27.90
C PRO A 387 9.88 1.13 28.24
N GLN A 388 10.49 1.97 27.40
CA GLN A 388 10.40 3.44 27.52
C GLN A 388 9.21 3.93 26.69
N ASP A 389 8.19 4.48 27.34
CA ASP A 389 6.92 4.88 26.72
C ASP A 389 6.86 6.39 26.37
N GLU A 390 7.99 7.06 26.16
CA GLU A 390 8.03 8.51 25.87
C GLU A 390 7.27 8.89 24.58
N LEU A 391 7.47 8.12 23.51
CA LEU A 391 6.77 8.32 22.24
C LEU A 391 5.27 8.04 22.39
N LEU A 392 4.90 7.01 23.17
CA LEU A 392 3.52 6.67 23.45
C LEU A 392 2.81 7.79 24.20
N LYS A 393 3.47 8.39 25.20
CA LYS A 393 2.91 9.51 25.97
C LYS A 393 2.60 10.71 25.07
N THR A 394 3.49 11.03 24.13
CA THR A 394 3.30 12.11 23.16
C THR A 394 2.14 11.83 22.21
N GLU A 395 2.00 10.59 21.74
CA GLU A 395 0.88 10.20 20.86
C GLU A 395 -0.46 10.17 21.60
N LEU A 396 -0.50 9.71 22.85
CA LEU A 396 -1.71 9.77 23.68
C LEU A 396 -2.16 11.20 23.97
N GLU A 397 -1.24 12.16 24.09
CA GLU A 397 -1.59 13.58 24.20
C GLU A 397 -2.28 14.11 22.95
N LYS A 398 -1.79 13.78 21.78
CA LYS A 398 -2.44 14.16 20.51
C LYS A 398 -3.82 13.53 20.36
N LEU A 399 -3.94 12.25 20.74
CA LEU A 399 -5.21 11.53 20.68
C LEU A 399 -6.23 12.05 21.70
N SER A 400 -5.81 12.52 22.87
CA SER A 400 -6.70 13.08 23.90
C SER A 400 -7.45 14.34 23.47
N GLN A 401 -6.95 15.04 22.45
CA GLN A 401 -7.62 16.21 21.88
C GLN A 401 -8.70 15.83 20.85
N GLN A 402 -8.74 14.58 20.41
CA GLN A 402 -9.57 14.15 19.29
C GLN A 402 -10.48 12.96 19.60
N LEU A 403 -10.14 12.16 20.61
CA LEU A 403 -10.85 10.96 21.00
C LEU A 403 -11.14 10.92 22.51
N GLU A 404 -12.20 10.22 22.86
CA GLU A 404 -12.52 9.90 24.25
C GLU A 404 -11.50 8.91 24.81
N MET A 405 -10.69 9.34 25.77
CA MET A 405 -9.62 8.54 26.35
C MET A 405 -10.11 7.28 27.06
N ASP A 406 -11.38 7.27 27.50
CA ASP A 406 -12.00 6.10 28.13
C ASP A 406 -12.23 4.94 27.17
N ASN A 407 -12.31 5.20 25.87
CA ASN A 407 -12.46 4.21 24.82
C ASN A 407 -11.12 3.75 24.22
N ILE A 408 -9.98 4.18 24.78
CA ILE A 408 -8.65 3.77 24.36
C ILE A 408 -8.21 2.54 25.16
N TYR A 409 -7.71 1.54 24.47
CA TYR A 409 -7.17 0.29 25.00
C TYR A 409 -5.75 0.11 24.50
N LEU A 410 -4.84 -0.38 25.35
CA LEU A 410 -3.43 -0.54 25.04
C LEU A 410 -3.01 -1.97 25.26
N TYR A 411 -2.17 -2.52 24.36
CA TYR A 411 -1.48 -3.78 24.62
C TYR A 411 -0.07 -3.75 24.00
N ARG A 412 0.81 -4.61 24.50
CA ARG A 412 2.18 -4.74 24.00
C ARG A 412 2.30 -6.00 23.15
N MET A 413 3.04 -5.89 22.05
CA MET A 413 3.38 -7.00 21.18
C MET A 413 4.85 -6.96 20.80
N HIS A 414 5.44 -8.12 20.53
CA HIS A 414 6.75 -8.23 19.93
C HIS A 414 6.60 -8.36 18.42
N GLN A 415 7.28 -7.50 17.68
CA GLN A 415 7.32 -7.56 16.22
C GLN A 415 8.71 -7.16 15.75
N ASN A 416 9.31 -7.95 14.83
CA ASN A 416 10.63 -7.66 14.25
C ASN A 416 11.73 -7.40 15.29
N GLY A 417 11.75 -8.13 16.41
CA GLY A 417 12.75 -7.97 17.45
C GLY A 417 12.60 -6.74 18.35
N GLY A 418 11.52 -5.96 18.18
CA GLY A 418 11.20 -4.79 19.01
C GLY A 418 9.88 -4.94 19.75
N VAL A 419 9.75 -4.20 20.86
CA VAL A 419 8.49 -4.07 21.59
C VAL A 419 7.68 -2.91 21.04
N TYR A 420 6.42 -3.16 20.70
CA TYR A 420 5.48 -2.14 20.24
C TYR A 420 4.29 -2.05 21.19
N THR A 421 3.84 -0.85 21.49
CA THR A 421 2.55 -0.62 22.16
C THR A 421 1.52 -0.26 21.10
N VAL A 422 0.48 -1.08 21.01
CA VAL A 422 -0.63 -0.91 20.07
C VAL A 422 -1.76 -0.17 20.74
N ILE A 423 -2.33 0.81 20.04
CA ILE A 423 -3.44 1.64 20.49
C ILE A 423 -4.71 1.16 19.78
N LEU A 424 -5.68 0.69 20.57
CA LEU A 424 -7.00 0.29 20.10
C LEU A 424 -8.03 1.34 20.54
N TYR A 425 -9.09 1.50 19.75
CA TYR A 425 -10.19 2.41 20.04
C TYR A 425 -11.55 1.71 19.93
N GLY A 426 -12.34 1.82 20.96
CA GLY A 426 -13.68 1.22 21.04
C GLY A 426 -13.68 -0.30 21.08
N VAL A 427 -14.78 -0.87 21.56
CA VAL A 427 -15.03 -2.31 21.60
C VAL A 427 -16.44 -2.55 21.07
N TYR A 428 -16.55 -3.38 20.03
CA TYR A 428 -17.79 -3.57 19.27
C TYR A 428 -18.12 -5.05 19.19
N GLU A 429 -19.35 -5.43 19.52
CA GLU A 429 -19.81 -6.81 19.37
C GLU A 429 -20.05 -7.17 17.90
N GLN A 430 -20.44 -6.19 17.08
CA GLN A 430 -20.70 -6.39 15.65
C GLN A 430 -19.69 -5.64 14.78
N ARG A 431 -19.24 -6.30 13.72
CA ARG A 431 -18.31 -5.71 12.75
C ARG A 431 -18.90 -4.48 12.03
N ALA A 432 -20.22 -4.43 11.87
CA ALA A 432 -20.92 -3.31 11.23
C ALA A 432 -20.80 -2.02 12.06
N ASP A 433 -20.92 -2.11 13.40
CA ASP A 433 -20.79 -0.97 14.30
C ASP A 433 -19.36 -0.45 14.35
N ALA A 434 -18.38 -1.36 14.36
CA ALA A 434 -16.96 -0.99 14.26
C ALA A 434 -16.65 -0.27 12.93
N MET A 435 -17.23 -0.72 11.82
CA MET A 435 -17.05 -0.06 10.52
C MET A 435 -17.71 1.34 10.48
N LYS A 436 -18.83 1.52 11.18
CA LYS A 436 -19.47 2.82 11.33
C LYS A 436 -18.57 3.75 12.15
N ALA A 437 -18.13 3.31 13.32
CA ALA A 437 -17.21 4.07 14.17
C ALA A 437 -15.91 4.45 13.46
N MET A 438 -15.36 3.55 12.62
CA MET A 438 -14.17 3.83 11.80
C MET A 438 -14.41 4.96 10.78
N ARG A 439 -15.62 5.08 10.23
CA ARG A 439 -16.01 6.20 9.34
C ARG A 439 -16.16 7.52 10.06
N ASP A 440 -16.55 7.47 11.34
CA ASP A 440 -16.79 8.65 12.16
C ASP A 440 -15.52 9.18 12.84
N LEU A 441 -14.38 8.48 12.73
CA LEU A 441 -13.08 8.92 13.24
C LEU A 441 -12.64 10.25 12.61
N PRO A 442 -11.92 11.12 13.35
CA PRO A 442 -11.31 12.34 12.82
C PRO A 442 -10.37 12.05 11.63
N GLU A 443 -10.30 12.96 10.66
CA GLU A 443 -9.49 12.80 9.45
C GLU A 443 -8.00 12.55 9.75
N GLN A 444 -7.46 13.17 10.80
CA GLN A 444 -6.06 12.97 11.20
C GLN A 444 -5.78 11.51 11.60
N ILE A 445 -6.75 10.85 12.26
CA ILE A 445 -6.63 9.45 12.68
C ILE A 445 -6.87 8.51 11.49
N LYS A 446 -7.78 8.86 10.58
CA LYS A 446 -7.99 8.11 9.33
C LYS A 446 -6.75 8.05 8.45
N ASN A 447 -5.90 9.08 8.48
CA ASN A 447 -4.63 9.10 7.75
C ASN A 447 -3.66 8.00 8.22
N ASN A 448 -3.78 7.53 9.48
CA ASN A 448 -3.02 6.41 10.01
C ASN A 448 -3.52 5.04 9.51
N ARG A 449 -4.54 5.01 8.63
CA ARG A 449 -5.15 3.81 8.07
C ARG A 449 -5.61 2.81 9.14
N PRO A 450 -6.53 3.21 10.03
CA PRO A 450 -7.04 2.32 11.07
C PRO A 450 -7.71 1.10 10.45
N TYR A 451 -7.61 -0.03 11.12
CA TYR A 451 -8.22 -1.27 10.67
C TYR A 451 -8.86 -2.06 11.81
N LEU A 452 -9.80 -2.94 11.44
CA LEU A 452 -10.53 -3.78 12.37
C LEU A 452 -9.64 -4.93 12.86
N ARG A 453 -9.63 -5.15 14.18
CA ARG A 453 -8.92 -6.23 14.83
C ARG A 453 -9.84 -7.01 15.76
N THR A 454 -9.83 -8.34 15.70
CA THR A 454 -10.58 -9.18 16.64
C THR A 454 -9.83 -9.28 17.95
N LEU A 455 -10.55 -9.32 19.08
CA LEU A 455 -9.92 -9.47 20.40
C LEU A 455 -9.23 -10.82 20.54
N ALA A 456 -9.69 -11.86 19.82
CA ALA A 456 -8.97 -13.14 19.71
C ALA A 456 -7.58 -12.97 19.07
N GLY A 457 -7.46 -12.14 18.03
CA GLY A 457 -6.18 -11.81 17.40
C GLY A 457 -5.25 -11.04 18.34
N VAL A 458 -5.80 -10.08 19.09
CA VAL A 458 -5.05 -9.32 20.11
C VAL A 458 -4.51 -10.26 21.22
N LYS A 459 -5.34 -11.22 21.68
CA LYS A 459 -4.92 -12.19 22.69
C LYS A 459 -3.76 -13.06 22.19
N LYS A 460 -3.83 -13.53 20.93
CA LYS A 460 -2.75 -14.32 20.33
C LYS A 460 -1.44 -13.52 20.24
N ASP A 461 -1.49 -12.23 19.89
CA ASP A 461 -0.28 -11.39 19.81
C ASP A 461 0.37 -11.21 21.19
N ILE A 462 -0.44 -11.07 22.25
CA ILE A 462 0.07 -10.95 23.62
C ILE A 462 0.70 -12.28 24.09
N GLU A 463 0.08 -13.42 23.77
CA GLU A 463 0.61 -14.75 24.10
C GLU A 463 1.93 -15.06 23.37
N GLN A 464 2.13 -14.52 22.17
CA GLN A 464 3.38 -14.63 21.42
C GLN A 464 4.46 -13.65 21.92
N ALA A 465 4.09 -12.68 22.75
CA ALA A 465 4.97 -11.65 23.28
C ALA A 465 5.49 -11.99 24.72
N GLN A 466 4.99 -13.06 25.32
CA GLN A 466 5.44 -13.62 26.60
C GLN A 466 6.42 -14.79 26.37
#